data_64318abcc741a214661fc88097e8b4f8
#
_entry.id   64318abcc741a214661fc88097e8b4f8
#
_cell.length_a   1.000
_cell.length_b   1.000
_cell.length_c   1.000
_cell.angle_alpha   90.00
_cell.angle_beta   90.00
_cell.angle_gamma   90.00
#
_symmetry.space_group_name_H-M   'P 1'
#
loop_
_entity.id
_entity.type
_entity.pdbx_description
1 polymer ?
#
loop_
_entity_poly.entity_id
_entity_poly.type
_entity_poly.pdbx_seq_one_letter_code
_entity_poly.pdbx_strand_id
1 'polypeptide(L)'
;MAINIVKVESHKQLKLFVTFPLKLYKDCENWVPALEGDEYDTFNPEKNGAYDFCEADCFLAYRGKEIVGRVAAIINHKADDEQRLVRFGWLDFIEDEEVLKALINTVAEWGKQRGRVEMRGPWGFTDMDKEGLLVEGFENLSPFTCLYNYPYYGTMLEKLGFTKDVDWTQRVLEVSSELPSMFQFTNLIEERFKVHVVQPKSMKDMSKRYGMEIFHMYNEAFAPLHGFSPLTDKQIEAYLKTYVPILDKDFVALAVNDKDEPVGFLFCVPSLSKAVKKSNGRLFPFGFINILKALKKNDTLEALIMGVMPDYQQCGIPVLLFKYLHENCIKRNINRIIMNPQLEENYKVQSLFGEYKTIPFMRRRAYKLTICNNSQE
;
A
#
# COMPACT_ATOMS: atom_id res chain seq x y z
N MET A 1 10.04 -34.91 -1.54
CA MET A 1 10.59 -34.47 -2.84
C MET A 1 11.27 -33.14 -2.62
N ALA A 2 12.47 -32.95 -3.18
CA ALA A 2 13.21 -31.71 -3.05
C ALA A 2 12.44 -30.52 -3.66
N ILE A 3 12.62 -29.34 -3.06
CA ILE A 3 12.09 -28.08 -3.60
C ILE A 3 13.04 -27.61 -4.71
N ASN A 4 12.48 -27.32 -5.87
CA ASN A 4 13.21 -26.74 -7.00
C ASN A 4 12.76 -25.30 -7.22
N ILE A 5 13.70 -24.34 -7.19
CA ILE A 5 13.41 -22.93 -7.45
C ILE A 5 13.70 -22.61 -8.91
N VAL A 6 12.74 -21.97 -9.55
CA VAL A 6 12.81 -21.58 -10.96
C VAL A 6 12.61 -20.06 -11.07
N LYS A 7 13.58 -19.39 -11.72
CA LYS A 7 13.44 -17.97 -12.07
C LYS A 7 12.36 -17.80 -13.14
N VAL A 8 11.56 -16.76 -13.01
CA VAL A 8 10.51 -16.40 -13.98
C VAL A 8 11.15 -15.64 -15.14
N GLU A 9 11.19 -16.27 -16.33
CA GLU A 9 11.82 -15.70 -17.53
C GLU A 9 10.85 -15.61 -18.71
N SER A 10 9.66 -16.20 -18.60
CA SER A 10 8.66 -16.21 -19.68
C SER A 10 7.31 -15.68 -19.20
N HIS A 11 6.52 -15.16 -20.13
CA HIS A 11 5.15 -14.72 -19.86
C HIS A 11 4.28 -15.85 -19.26
N LYS A 12 4.51 -17.11 -19.68
CA LYS A 12 3.80 -18.27 -19.09
C LYS A 12 4.15 -18.46 -17.63
N GLN A 13 5.41 -18.32 -17.25
CA GLN A 13 5.85 -18.41 -15.85
C GLN A 13 5.37 -17.20 -15.04
N LEU A 14 5.38 -15.98 -15.61
CA LEU A 14 4.82 -14.79 -14.97
C LEU A 14 3.33 -14.97 -14.68
N LYS A 15 2.58 -15.57 -15.61
CA LYS A 15 1.18 -15.92 -15.37
C LYS A 15 1.03 -16.87 -14.18
N LEU A 16 1.87 -17.88 -14.06
CA LEU A 16 1.85 -18.82 -12.94
C LEU A 16 2.21 -18.10 -11.63
N PHE A 17 3.18 -17.20 -11.65
CA PHE A 17 3.58 -16.37 -10.52
C PHE A 17 2.43 -15.49 -10.05
N VAL A 18 1.80 -14.74 -10.93
CA VAL A 18 0.68 -13.82 -10.61
C VAL A 18 -0.54 -14.58 -10.11
N THR A 19 -0.85 -15.75 -10.69
CA THR A 19 -2.08 -16.48 -10.37
C THR A 19 -1.94 -17.50 -9.25
N PHE A 20 -0.74 -17.79 -8.75
CA PHE A 20 -0.51 -18.74 -7.65
C PHE A 20 -1.35 -18.45 -6.39
N PRO A 21 -1.49 -17.19 -5.91
CA PRO A 21 -2.30 -16.88 -4.74
C PRO A 21 -3.78 -17.24 -4.89
N LEU A 22 -4.34 -17.21 -6.10
CA LEU A 22 -5.72 -17.62 -6.36
C LEU A 22 -5.96 -19.09 -5.98
N LYS A 23 -4.94 -19.95 -6.11
CA LYS A 23 -4.98 -21.33 -5.68
C LYS A 23 -4.75 -21.46 -4.18
N LEU A 24 -3.73 -20.77 -3.66
CA LEU A 24 -3.33 -20.84 -2.26
C LEU A 24 -4.43 -20.35 -1.31
N TYR A 25 -5.07 -19.22 -1.63
CA TYR A 25 -6.11 -18.61 -0.80
C TYR A 25 -7.54 -18.93 -1.23
N LYS A 26 -7.74 -20.00 -2.03
CA LYS A 26 -9.04 -20.36 -2.61
C LYS A 26 -10.16 -20.40 -1.55
N ASP A 27 -9.86 -20.98 -0.39
CA ASP A 27 -10.83 -21.20 0.69
C ASP A 27 -10.71 -20.15 1.82
N CYS A 28 -9.94 -19.07 1.58
CA CYS A 28 -9.77 -17.99 2.56
C CYS A 28 -10.84 -16.91 2.38
N GLU A 29 -11.74 -16.80 3.36
CA GLU A 29 -12.85 -15.85 3.31
C GLU A 29 -12.40 -14.38 3.41
N ASN A 30 -11.28 -14.09 4.04
CA ASN A 30 -10.82 -12.74 4.31
C ASN A 30 -9.75 -12.24 3.35
N TRP A 31 -9.24 -13.11 2.49
CA TRP A 31 -8.30 -12.73 1.46
C TRP A 31 -8.98 -12.01 0.27
N VAL A 32 -8.35 -10.94 -0.19
CA VAL A 32 -8.75 -10.17 -1.39
C VAL A 32 -7.61 -10.24 -2.40
N PRO A 33 -7.86 -10.77 -3.61
CA PRO A 33 -6.83 -10.83 -4.64
C PRO A 33 -6.39 -9.43 -5.09
N ALA A 34 -5.16 -9.32 -5.59
CA ALA A 34 -4.77 -8.14 -6.36
C ALA A 34 -5.52 -8.10 -7.70
N LEU A 35 -5.58 -6.93 -8.32
CA LEU A 35 -6.06 -6.82 -9.70
C LEU A 35 -5.04 -7.49 -10.63
N GLU A 36 -5.47 -8.50 -11.37
CA GLU A 36 -4.59 -9.33 -12.19
C GLU A 36 -3.82 -8.50 -13.24
N GLY A 37 -4.46 -7.48 -13.81
CA GLY A 37 -3.82 -6.57 -14.76
C GLY A 37 -2.70 -5.74 -14.14
N ASP A 38 -2.92 -5.21 -12.93
CA ASP A 38 -1.95 -4.40 -12.21
C ASP A 38 -0.71 -5.23 -11.84
N GLU A 39 -0.91 -6.50 -11.43
CA GLU A 39 0.20 -7.41 -11.12
C GLU A 39 1.09 -7.66 -12.36
N TYR A 40 0.49 -7.84 -13.55
CA TYR A 40 1.29 -7.96 -14.78
C TYR A 40 2.03 -6.68 -15.12
N ASP A 41 1.40 -5.53 -14.94
CA ASP A 41 2.00 -4.23 -15.22
C ASP A 41 3.13 -3.91 -14.23
N THR A 42 3.00 -4.34 -12.97
CA THR A 42 4.04 -4.20 -11.94
C THR A 42 5.35 -4.91 -12.32
N PHE A 43 5.27 -6.09 -12.92
CA PHE A 43 6.44 -6.85 -13.35
C PHE A 43 6.83 -6.63 -14.83
N ASN A 44 6.28 -5.60 -15.46
CA ASN A 44 6.63 -5.20 -16.81
C ASN A 44 7.54 -3.95 -16.79
N PRO A 45 8.85 -4.07 -17.15
CA PRO A 45 9.76 -2.92 -17.15
C PRO A 45 9.34 -1.76 -18.07
N GLU A 46 8.56 -2.03 -19.11
CA GLU A 46 8.06 -0.99 -20.01
C GLU A 46 6.93 -0.15 -19.39
N LYS A 47 6.22 -0.72 -18.39
CA LYS A 47 5.06 -0.10 -17.75
C LYS A 47 5.36 0.42 -16.36
N ASN A 48 6.14 -0.31 -15.57
CA ASN A 48 6.51 0.09 -14.22
C ASN A 48 7.76 0.98 -14.23
N GLY A 49 7.57 2.27 -14.04
CA GLY A 49 8.66 3.25 -13.98
C GLY A 49 9.66 3.05 -12.82
N ALA A 50 9.34 2.18 -11.85
CA ALA A 50 10.29 1.84 -10.79
C ALA A 50 11.51 1.08 -11.32
N TYR A 51 11.41 0.39 -12.43
CA TYR A 51 12.57 -0.26 -13.07
C TYR A 51 13.65 0.71 -13.56
N ASP A 52 13.36 2.01 -13.62
CA ASP A 52 14.39 3.02 -13.94
C ASP A 52 15.46 3.12 -12.80
N PHE A 53 15.14 2.64 -11.58
CA PHE A 53 16.02 2.66 -10.41
C PHE A 53 15.92 1.41 -9.52
N CYS A 54 15.18 0.39 -9.93
CA CYS A 54 15.06 -0.88 -9.21
C CYS A 54 15.51 -2.04 -10.08
N GLU A 55 16.08 -3.06 -9.42
CA GLU A 55 16.25 -4.40 -10.00
C GLU A 55 15.26 -5.36 -9.34
N ALA A 56 14.68 -6.28 -10.10
CA ALA A 56 13.81 -7.31 -9.54
C ALA A 56 13.86 -8.59 -10.37
N ASP A 57 13.84 -9.73 -9.66
CA ASP A 57 13.64 -11.05 -10.21
C ASP A 57 12.55 -11.81 -9.44
N CYS A 58 11.70 -12.53 -10.16
CA CYS A 58 10.64 -13.35 -9.59
C CYS A 58 11.04 -14.83 -9.60
N PHE A 59 10.64 -15.57 -8.57
CA PHE A 59 10.96 -16.97 -8.40
C PHE A 59 9.72 -17.80 -8.03
N LEU A 60 9.62 -19.01 -8.59
CA LEU A 60 8.60 -20.01 -8.28
C LEU A 60 9.26 -21.21 -7.61
N ALA A 61 8.69 -21.67 -6.51
CA ALA A 61 9.08 -22.92 -5.85
C ALA A 61 8.19 -24.08 -6.35
N TYR A 62 8.83 -25.15 -6.78
CA TYR A 62 8.17 -26.38 -7.24
C TYR A 62 8.48 -27.56 -6.34
N ARG A 63 7.47 -28.38 -6.08
CA ARG A 63 7.63 -29.75 -5.55
C ARG A 63 7.13 -30.73 -6.61
N GLY A 64 8.07 -31.36 -7.31
CA GLY A 64 7.75 -32.10 -8.52
C GLY A 64 7.21 -31.19 -9.63
N LYS A 65 5.95 -31.36 -10.00
CA LYS A 65 5.28 -30.52 -11.02
C LYS A 65 4.37 -29.43 -10.41
N GLU A 66 4.21 -29.42 -9.11
CA GLU A 66 3.30 -28.53 -8.41
C GLU A 66 4.03 -27.27 -7.93
N ILE A 67 3.44 -26.09 -8.17
CA ILE A 67 3.90 -24.83 -7.59
C ILE A 67 3.44 -24.80 -6.14
N VAL A 68 4.40 -24.60 -5.22
CA VAL A 68 4.18 -24.57 -3.76
C VAL A 68 4.55 -23.25 -3.12
N GLY A 69 5.14 -22.31 -3.89
CA GLY A 69 5.43 -20.97 -3.40
C GLY A 69 5.95 -20.05 -4.48
N ARG A 70 5.99 -18.77 -4.16
CA ARG A 70 6.57 -17.69 -4.98
C ARG A 70 7.24 -16.64 -4.12
N VAL A 71 8.20 -15.91 -4.66
CA VAL A 71 8.80 -14.72 -4.06
C VAL A 71 9.41 -13.84 -5.13
N ALA A 72 9.41 -12.52 -4.92
CA ALA A 72 10.21 -11.57 -5.68
C ALA A 72 11.39 -11.09 -4.83
N ALA A 73 12.58 -11.04 -5.43
CA ALA A 73 13.76 -10.37 -4.90
C ALA A 73 13.87 -9.00 -5.57
N ILE A 74 14.05 -7.94 -4.78
CA ILE A 74 14.00 -6.55 -5.27
C ILE A 74 15.14 -5.76 -4.62
N ILE A 75 15.75 -4.85 -5.37
CA ILE A 75 16.63 -3.79 -4.86
C ILE A 75 16.10 -2.47 -5.39
N ASN A 76 15.86 -1.52 -4.51
CA ASN A 76 15.59 -0.14 -4.86
C ASN A 76 16.84 0.69 -4.59
N HIS A 77 17.59 1.02 -5.65
CA HIS A 77 18.87 1.73 -5.52
C HIS A 77 18.76 3.11 -4.88
N LYS A 78 17.59 3.75 -4.94
CA LYS A 78 17.38 5.06 -4.27
C LYS A 78 17.23 4.95 -2.75
N ALA A 79 16.66 3.83 -2.25
CA ALA A 79 16.34 3.66 -0.84
C ALA A 79 17.26 2.64 -0.14
N ASP A 80 17.80 1.66 -0.85
CA ASP A 80 18.40 0.46 -0.27
C ASP A 80 19.95 0.45 -0.36
N ASP A 81 20.56 1.25 -1.24
CA ASP A 81 22.00 1.16 -1.51
C ASP A 81 22.85 1.53 -0.30
N GLU A 82 22.50 2.59 0.41
CA GLU A 82 23.25 3.05 1.59
C GLU A 82 23.32 1.97 2.68
N GLN A 83 22.20 1.25 2.91
CA GLN A 83 22.11 0.18 3.90
C GLN A 83 22.46 -1.19 3.34
N ARG A 84 22.76 -1.29 2.04
CA ARG A 84 23.05 -2.53 1.32
C ARG A 84 21.95 -3.58 1.51
N LEU A 85 20.69 -3.15 1.29
CA LEU A 85 19.50 -3.98 1.48
C LEU A 85 19.11 -4.75 0.22
N VAL A 86 18.50 -5.93 0.42
CA VAL A 86 17.64 -6.61 -0.55
C VAL A 86 16.25 -6.76 0.04
N ARG A 87 15.23 -6.47 -0.74
CA ARG A 87 13.83 -6.66 -0.36
C ARG A 87 13.35 -8.03 -0.81
N PHE A 88 12.48 -8.67 -0.01
CA PHE A 88 11.62 -9.74 -0.49
C PHE A 88 10.18 -9.24 -0.52
N GLY A 89 9.48 -9.51 -1.63
CA GLY A 89 8.07 -9.17 -1.82
C GLY A 89 7.33 -10.31 -2.48
N TRP A 90 6.01 -10.18 -2.65
CA TRP A 90 5.17 -11.24 -3.25
C TRP A 90 5.45 -12.64 -2.70
N LEU A 91 5.79 -12.71 -1.40
CA LEU A 91 6.06 -13.97 -0.72
C LEU A 91 4.73 -14.68 -0.44
N ASP A 92 4.50 -15.79 -1.14
CA ASP A 92 3.38 -16.69 -0.88
C ASP A 92 3.86 -18.14 -0.94
N PHE A 93 3.44 -18.97 0.02
CA PHE A 93 3.85 -20.37 0.10
C PHE A 93 2.83 -21.19 0.88
N ILE A 94 2.78 -22.50 0.60
CA ILE A 94 2.02 -23.46 1.41
C ILE A 94 2.64 -23.57 2.81
N GLU A 95 1.89 -24.07 3.79
CA GLU A 95 2.37 -24.24 5.17
C GLU A 95 3.47 -25.32 5.26
N ASP A 96 4.70 -24.93 4.86
CA ASP A 96 5.85 -25.81 4.76
C ASP A 96 7.16 -25.02 4.93
N GLU A 97 7.91 -25.34 6.00
CA GLU A 97 9.16 -24.65 6.35
C GLU A 97 10.27 -24.85 5.29
N GLU A 98 10.32 -26.02 4.60
CA GLU A 98 11.30 -26.25 3.54
C GLU A 98 11.06 -25.36 2.34
N VAL A 99 9.79 -25.10 2.00
CA VAL A 99 9.40 -24.20 0.91
C VAL A 99 9.81 -22.77 1.24
N LEU A 100 9.47 -22.29 2.44
CA LEU A 100 9.87 -20.95 2.90
C LEU A 100 11.38 -20.80 2.89
N LYS A 101 12.10 -21.75 3.48
CA LYS A 101 13.57 -21.74 3.54
C LYS A 101 14.21 -21.68 2.15
N ALA A 102 13.68 -22.44 1.20
CA ALA A 102 14.18 -22.43 -0.18
C ALA A 102 13.96 -21.06 -0.85
N LEU A 103 12.77 -20.45 -0.70
CA LEU A 103 12.46 -19.12 -1.24
C LEU A 103 13.34 -18.03 -0.63
N ILE A 104 13.48 -18.00 0.71
CA ILE A 104 14.28 -17.00 1.43
C ILE A 104 15.77 -17.14 1.09
N ASN A 105 16.30 -18.37 1.04
CA ASN A 105 17.68 -18.60 0.62
C ASN A 105 17.94 -18.11 -0.81
N THR A 106 16.97 -18.26 -1.70
CA THR A 106 17.09 -17.76 -3.10
C THR A 106 17.21 -16.24 -3.12
N VAL A 107 16.38 -15.52 -2.35
CA VAL A 107 16.48 -14.06 -2.23
C VAL A 107 17.81 -13.66 -1.58
N ALA A 108 18.24 -14.37 -0.54
CA ALA A 108 19.51 -14.12 0.13
C ALA A 108 20.70 -14.25 -0.82
N GLU A 109 20.78 -15.34 -1.58
CA GLU A 109 21.85 -15.57 -2.57
C GLU A 109 21.81 -14.54 -3.71
N TRP A 110 20.62 -14.21 -4.20
CA TRP A 110 20.43 -13.18 -5.20
C TRP A 110 20.92 -11.80 -4.72
N GLY A 111 20.64 -11.46 -3.45
CA GLY A 111 21.10 -10.24 -2.80
C GLY A 111 22.61 -10.24 -2.57
N LYS A 112 23.20 -11.34 -2.06
CA LYS A 112 24.65 -11.49 -1.84
C LYS A 112 25.46 -11.30 -3.14
N GLN A 113 24.99 -11.86 -4.26
CA GLN A 113 25.62 -11.69 -5.56
C GLN A 113 25.67 -10.23 -6.00
N ARG A 114 24.82 -9.36 -5.40
CA ARG A 114 24.73 -7.90 -5.62
C ARG A 114 25.32 -7.09 -4.47
N GLY A 115 26.09 -7.74 -3.58
CA GLY A 115 26.75 -7.09 -2.46
C GLY A 115 25.84 -6.66 -1.32
N ARG A 116 24.62 -7.21 -1.23
CA ARG A 116 23.69 -6.91 -0.15
C ARG A 116 24.01 -7.71 1.10
N VAL A 117 23.79 -7.12 2.26
CA VAL A 117 24.13 -7.69 3.57
C VAL A 117 22.94 -7.90 4.49
N GLU A 118 21.83 -7.27 4.21
CA GLU A 118 20.59 -7.39 4.97
C GLU A 118 19.40 -7.60 4.02
N MET A 119 18.44 -8.42 4.45
CA MET A 119 17.18 -8.66 3.77
C MET A 119 16.05 -8.07 4.59
N ARG A 120 15.12 -7.34 3.93
CA ARG A 120 13.91 -6.78 4.56
C ARG A 120 12.67 -7.09 3.73
N GLY A 121 11.52 -7.17 4.41
CA GLY A 121 10.23 -7.32 3.72
C GLY A 121 9.12 -7.93 4.60
N PRO A 122 7.96 -8.24 3.99
CA PRO A 122 7.71 -8.06 2.56
C PRO A 122 7.54 -6.58 2.21
N TRP A 123 8.27 -6.15 1.19
CA TRP A 123 8.21 -4.82 0.58
C TRP A 123 8.19 -4.94 -0.94
N GLY A 124 7.52 -3.98 -1.60
CA GLY A 124 7.53 -3.87 -3.05
C GLY A 124 8.70 -3.05 -3.60
N PHE A 125 8.55 -2.54 -4.81
CA PHE A 125 9.52 -1.67 -5.47
C PHE A 125 9.65 -0.33 -4.75
N THR A 126 8.51 0.24 -4.34
CA THR A 126 8.39 1.51 -3.62
C THR A 126 7.35 1.38 -2.52
N ASP A 127 7.20 2.39 -1.69
CA ASP A 127 6.17 2.53 -0.66
C ASP A 127 4.74 2.69 -1.21
N MET A 128 4.59 2.81 -2.53
CA MET A 128 3.27 2.73 -3.18
C MET A 128 2.79 1.29 -3.39
N ASP A 129 3.67 0.31 -3.23
CA ASP A 129 3.32 -1.10 -3.28
C ASP A 129 2.81 -1.60 -1.91
N LYS A 130 2.23 -2.81 -1.91
CA LYS A 130 1.75 -3.43 -0.68
C LYS A 130 2.91 -3.86 0.21
N GLU A 131 2.84 -3.50 1.49
CA GLU A 131 3.91 -3.73 2.48
C GLU A 131 3.42 -4.46 3.73
N GLY A 132 4.33 -5.17 4.37
CA GLY A 132 4.15 -5.80 5.67
C GLY A 132 3.23 -7.02 5.67
N LEU A 133 3.65 -8.09 6.35
CA LEU A 133 2.81 -9.24 6.65
C LEU A 133 1.70 -8.87 7.64
N LEU A 134 0.50 -9.38 7.43
CA LEU A 134 -0.55 -9.34 8.44
C LEU A 134 -0.12 -10.20 9.65
N VAL A 135 -0.18 -9.62 10.85
CA VAL A 135 0.16 -10.28 12.12
C VAL A 135 -0.99 -10.27 13.13
N GLU A 136 -1.95 -9.34 12.99
CA GLU A 136 -3.18 -9.28 13.79
C GLU A 136 -4.36 -8.86 12.91
N GLY A 137 -5.58 -9.32 13.24
CA GLY A 137 -6.82 -8.96 12.53
C GLY A 137 -7.13 -9.87 11.34
N PHE A 138 -6.69 -11.13 11.39
CA PHE A 138 -6.93 -12.14 10.34
C PHE A 138 -8.40 -12.44 10.09
N GLU A 139 -9.29 -12.14 11.06
CA GLU A 139 -10.73 -12.29 10.97
C GLU A 139 -11.41 -11.21 10.10
N ASN A 140 -10.70 -10.17 9.73
CA ASN A 140 -11.24 -9.07 8.94
C ASN A 140 -11.01 -9.28 7.44
N LEU A 141 -11.95 -8.82 6.60
CA LEU A 141 -11.74 -8.76 5.16
C LEU A 141 -10.61 -7.79 4.83
N SER A 142 -9.58 -8.24 4.11
CA SER A 142 -8.44 -7.40 3.76
C SER A 142 -8.86 -6.21 2.89
N PRO A 143 -8.36 -5.00 3.17
CA PRO A 143 -8.41 -3.93 2.19
C PRO A 143 -7.72 -4.36 0.89
N PHE A 144 -8.29 -3.98 -0.26
CA PHE A 144 -7.72 -4.35 -1.57
C PHE A 144 -6.32 -3.77 -1.80
N THR A 145 -5.98 -2.71 -1.07
CA THR A 145 -4.67 -2.03 -1.10
C THR A 145 -3.62 -2.69 -0.23
N CYS A 146 -3.98 -3.70 0.57
CA CYS A 146 -3.08 -4.30 1.55
C CYS A 146 -2.78 -5.77 1.25
N LEU A 147 -1.65 -6.27 1.76
CA LEU A 147 -1.34 -7.68 1.77
C LEU A 147 -2.27 -8.45 2.72
N TYR A 148 -2.53 -9.70 2.43
CA TYR A 148 -3.11 -10.68 3.34
C TYR A 148 -2.32 -11.98 3.21
N ASN A 149 -2.06 -12.62 4.34
CA ASN A 149 -1.34 -13.89 4.43
C ASN A 149 -1.95 -14.76 5.54
N TYR A 150 -1.66 -16.04 5.52
CA TYR A 150 -2.01 -16.93 6.62
C TYR A 150 -1.18 -16.65 7.89
N PRO A 151 -1.70 -16.98 9.10
CA PRO A 151 -0.99 -16.73 10.37
C PRO A 151 0.39 -17.39 10.48
N TYR A 152 0.61 -18.55 9.83
CA TYR A 152 1.88 -19.28 9.90
C TYR A 152 3.08 -18.53 9.28
N TYR A 153 2.86 -17.52 8.44
CA TYR A 153 3.95 -16.79 7.76
C TYR A 153 4.91 -16.14 8.75
N GLY A 154 4.39 -15.33 9.67
CA GLY A 154 5.21 -14.64 10.66
C GLY A 154 6.00 -15.60 11.54
N THR A 155 5.31 -16.61 12.10
CA THR A 155 5.93 -17.64 12.96
C THR A 155 7.04 -18.38 12.24
N MET A 156 6.86 -18.73 10.95
CA MET A 156 7.89 -19.43 10.19
C MET A 156 9.08 -18.53 9.83
N LEU A 157 8.85 -17.24 9.53
CA LEU A 157 9.96 -16.29 9.34
C LEU A 157 10.77 -16.11 10.63
N GLU A 158 10.12 -15.99 11.78
CA GLU A 158 10.79 -15.87 13.08
C GLU A 158 11.62 -17.12 13.39
N LYS A 159 11.15 -18.32 13.06
CA LYS A 159 11.95 -19.56 13.17
C LYS A 159 13.18 -19.57 12.26
N LEU A 160 13.15 -18.88 11.10
CA LEU A 160 14.32 -18.71 10.24
C LEU A 160 15.28 -17.61 10.72
N GLY A 161 15.01 -16.98 11.88
CA GLY A 161 15.86 -15.95 12.48
C GLY A 161 15.53 -14.52 12.09
N PHE A 162 14.42 -14.29 11.37
CA PHE A 162 13.95 -12.93 11.13
C PHE A 162 13.48 -12.26 12.42
N THR A 163 13.74 -10.97 12.51
CA THR A 163 13.28 -10.11 13.61
C THR A 163 12.37 -9.02 13.07
N LYS A 164 11.56 -8.44 13.95
CA LYS A 164 10.75 -7.27 13.63
C LYS A 164 11.65 -6.14 13.11
N ASP A 165 11.24 -5.53 12.02
CA ASP A 165 11.79 -4.25 11.55
C ASP A 165 10.85 -3.11 11.96
N VAL A 166 9.68 -3.00 11.32
CA VAL A 166 8.65 -2.00 11.67
C VAL A 166 7.26 -2.64 11.69
N ASP A 167 6.37 -2.06 12.49
CA ASP A 167 4.95 -2.39 12.50
C ASP A 167 4.12 -1.20 12.01
N TRP A 168 3.03 -1.54 11.31
CA TRP A 168 1.95 -0.61 10.96
C TRP A 168 0.66 -1.05 11.62
N THR A 169 -0.09 -0.10 12.16
CA THR A 169 -1.43 -0.32 12.71
C THR A 169 -2.48 0.28 11.81
N GLN A 170 -3.62 -0.40 11.69
CA GLN A 170 -4.80 0.10 10.99
C GLN A 170 -5.97 0.18 11.98
N ARG A 171 -6.81 1.19 11.78
CA ARG A 171 -8.04 1.41 12.54
C ARG A 171 -9.19 1.65 11.59
N VAL A 172 -10.40 1.38 12.05
CA VAL A 172 -11.63 1.83 11.42
C VAL A 172 -12.15 3.03 12.20
N LEU A 173 -12.44 4.12 11.50
CA LEU A 173 -13.17 5.26 12.08
C LEU A 173 -14.66 5.06 11.81
N GLU A 174 -15.49 5.19 12.84
CA GLU A 174 -16.94 5.28 12.68
C GLU A 174 -17.32 6.74 12.39
N VAL A 175 -18.06 6.96 11.30
CA VAL A 175 -18.58 8.28 10.92
C VAL A 175 -19.97 8.42 11.51
N SER A 176 -20.13 9.33 12.47
CA SER A 176 -21.43 9.69 13.04
C SER A 176 -22.06 10.89 12.34
N SER A 177 -23.35 11.12 12.56
CA SER A 177 -24.01 12.37 12.14
C SER A 177 -23.59 13.59 12.96
N GLU A 178 -23.01 13.36 14.14
CA GLU A 178 -22.46 14.42 15.00
C GLU A 178 -21.06 14.79 14.50
N LEU A 179 -20.84 16.07 14.31
CA LEU A 179 -19.54 16.58 13.87
C LEU A 179 -18.56 16.62 15.06
N PRO A 180 -17.32 16.12 14.90
CA PRO A 180 -16.27 16.30 15.88
C PRO A 180 -16.09 17.77 16.31
N SER A 181 -15.83 17.98 17.61
CA SER A 181 -15.72 19.33 18.17
C SER A 181 -14.57 20.14 17.58
N MET A 182 -13.51 19.44 17.12
CA MET A 182 -12.37 20.08 16.46
C MET A 182 -12.76 20.86 15.20
N PHE A 183 -13.90 20.54 14.56
CA PHE A 183 -14.33 21.24 13.34
C PHE A 183 -14.84 22.67 13.60
N GLN A 184 -15.13 23.04 14.85
CA GLN A 184 -15.43 24.43 15.21
C GLN A 184 -14.26 25.40 14.96
N PHE A 185 -13.02 24.88 14.90
CA PHE A 185 -11.81 25.68 14.71
C PHE A 185 -11.45 25.91 13.24
N THR A 186 -12.18 25.34 12.29
CA THR A 186 -11.81 25.41 10.86
C THR A 186 -11.73 26.84 10.34
N ASN A 187 -12.71 27.71 10.65
CA ASN A 187 -12.66 29.11 10.20
C ASN A 187 -11.44 29.86 10.77
N LEU A 188 -11.09 29.59 12.05
CA LEU A 188 -9.91 30.18 12.66
C LEU A 188 -8.61 29.71 11.98
N ILE A 189 -8.55 28.41 11.59
CA ILE A 189 -7.41 27.85 10.87
C ILE A 189 -7.27 28.52 9.50
N GLU A 190 -8.37 28.60 8.75
CA GLU A 190 -8.41 29.22 7.42
C GLU A 190 -7.95 30.69 7.45
N GLU A 191 -8.49 31.48 8.38
CA GLU A 191 -8.13 32.88 8.54
C GLU A 191 -6.68 33.08 8.98
N ARG A 192 -6.22 32.33 9.99
CA ARG A 192 -4.91 32.48 10.60
C ARG A 192 -3.78 32.06 9.64
N PHE A 193 -3.96 30.97 8.93
CA PHE A 193 -2.92 30.40 8.07
C PHE A 193 -3.13 30.69 6.59
N LYS A 194 -4.22 31.42 6.25
CA LYS A 194 -4.58 31.77 4.87
C LYS A 194 -4.64 30.56 3.95
N VAL A 195 -5.34 29.54 4.41
CA VAL A 195 -5.52 28.27 3.71
C VAL A 195 -7.01 27.98 3.55
N HIS A 196 -7.38 27.20 2.53
CA HIS A 196 -8.76 26.75 2.37
C HIS A 196 -8.82 25.41 1.63
N VAL A 197 -9.94 24.70 1.79
CA VAL A 197 -10.17 23.46 1.05
C VAL A 197 -10.78 23.77 -0.31
N VAL A 198 -10.14 23.25 -1.36
CA VAL A 198 -10.59 23.39 -2.75
C VAL A 198 -11.91 22.65 -2.96
N GLN A 199 -12.85 23.30 -3.67
CA GLN A 199 -14.12 22.71 -4.12
C GLN A 199 -14.05 22.37 -5.61
N PRO A 200 -13.54 21.18 -6.00
CA PRO A 200 -13.31 20.88 -7.41
C PRO A 200 -14.63 20.64 -8.16
N LYS A 201 -14.69 21.09 -9.40
CA LYS A 201 -15.82 20.78 -10.29
C LYS A 201 -15.84 19.29 -10.65
N SER A 202 -14.67 18.73 -10.88
CA SER A 202 -14.47 17.31 -11.21
C SER A 202 -13.05 16.88 -10.84
N MET A 203 -12.81 15.57 -10.75
CA MET A 203 -11.44 15.04 -10.57
C MET A 203 -10.52 15.34 -11.74
N LYS A 204 -11.06 15.42 -12.97
CA LYS A 204 -10.30 15.84 -14.15
C LYS A 204 -9.80 17.28 -14.05
N ASP A 205 -10.65 18.19 -13.56
CA ASP A 205 -10.30 19.59 -13.34
C ASP A 205 -9.22 19.72 -12.25
N MET A 206 -9.42 19.04 -11.11
CA MET A 206 -8.49 19.01 -9.99
C MET A 206 -7.12 18.43 -10.39
N SER A 207 -7.11 17.31 -11.10
CA SER A 207 -5.88 16.69 -11.58
C SER A 207 -5.12 17.57 -12.58
N LYS A 208 -5.84 18.24 -13.48
CA LYS A 208 -5.22 19.16 -14.45
C LYS A 208 -4.55 20.35 -13.76
N ARG A 209 -5.16 20.83 -12.66
CA ARG A 209 -4.72 22.05 -11.96
C ARG A 209 -3.63 21.76 -10.93
N TYR A 210 -3.72 20.64 -10.22
CA TYR A 210 -2.86 20.35 -9.05
C TYR A 210 -2.22 18.97 -9.08
N GLY A 211 -2.46 18.17 -10.11
CA GLY A 211 -2.06 16.74 -10.09
C GLY A 211 -0.57 16.53 -9.87
N MET A 212 0.29 17.24 -10.61
CA MET A 212 1.74 17.11 -10.44
C MET A 212 2.19 17.66 -9.08
N GLU A 213 1.68 18.83 -8.69
CA GLU A 213 2.04 19.51 -7.44
C GLU A 213 1.67 18.67 -6.21
N ILE A 214 0.52 17.97 -6.22
CA ILE A 214 0.12 17.05 -5.14
C ILE A 214 1.15 15.94 -4.96
N PHE A 215 1.65 15.36 -6.04
CA PHE A 215 2.65 14.29 -5.95
C PHE A 215 4.06 14.82 -5.63
N HIS A 216 4.41 16.03 -6.05
CA HIS A 216 5.64 16.68 -5.59
C HIS A 216 5.56 16.95 -4.08
N MET A 217 4.42 17.46 -3.59
CA MET A 217 4.16 17.61 -2.15
C MET A 217 4.20 16.25 -1.42
N TYR A 218 3.70 15.17 -2.02
CA TYR A 218 3.84 13.82 -1.49
C TYR A 218 5.32 13.46 -1.31
N ASN A 219 6.15 13.67 -2.33
CA ASN A 219 7.58 13.40 -2.25
C ASN A 219 8.25 14.16 -1.09
N GLU A 220 7.88 15.41 -0.84
CA GLU A 220 8.43 16.23 0.26
C GLU A 220 7.88 15.77 1.63
N ALA A 221 6.58 15.56 1.75
CA ALA A 221 5.93 15.21 3.01
C ALA A 221 6.35 13.82 3.52
N PHE A 222 6.67 12.89 2.61
CA PHE A 222 7.02 11.51 2.94
C PHE A 222 8.52 11.24 2.95
N ALA A 223 9.36 12.17 2.50
CA ALA A 223 10.81 12.03 2.48
C ALA A 223 11.44 11.53 3.81
N PRO A 224 10.94 11.91 5.00
CA PRO A 224 11.49 11.43 6.27
C PRO A 224 11.07 10.00 6.65
N LEU A 225 10.16 9.34 5.90
CA LEU A 225 9.64 8.03 6.26
C LEU A 225 10.64 6.92 5.92
N HIS A 226 10.63 5.89 6.74
CA HIS A 226 11.50 4.73 6.60
C HIS A 226 11.24 4.00 5.26
N GLY A 227 12.30 3.79 4.48
CA GLY A 227 12.22 3.08 3.20
C GLY A 227 11.62 3.88 2.04
N PHE A 228 11.28 5.16 2.26
CA PHE A 228 10.69 6.02 1.24
C PHE A 228 11.60 6.23 0.03
N SER A 229 10.98 6.29 -1.12
CA SER A 229 11.66 6.57 -2.39
C SER A 229 10.80 7.53 -3.23
N PRO A 230 11.34 8.72 -3.59
CA PRO A 230 10.56 9.73 -4.28
C PRO A 230 10.11 9.25 -5.67
N LEU A 231 8.86 9.53 -6.00
CA LEU A 231 8.29 9.25 -7.31
C LEU A 231 8.91 10.15 -8.38
N THR A 232 9.18 9.58 -9.54
CA THR A 232 9.57 10.34 -10.72
C THR A 232 8.34 10.92 -11.43
N ASP A 233 8.50 11.99 -12.21
CA ASP A 233 7.41 12.60 -12.97
C ASP A 233 6.72 11.58 -13.90
N LYS A 234 7.48 10.66 -14.50
CA LYS A 234 6.95 9.54 -15.31
C LYS A 234 6.01 8.63 -14.51
N GLN A 235 6.36 8.31 -13.27
CA GLN A 235 5.49 7.53 -12.36
C GLN A 235 4.26 8.35 -11.97
N ILE A 236 4.42 9.64 -11.66
CA ILE A 236 3.31 10.53 -11.30
C ILE A 236 2.30 10.61 -12.45
N GLU A 237 2.76 10.84 -13.68
CA GLU A 237 1.88 10.86 -14.86
C GLU A 237 1.12 9.54 -15.06
N ALA A 238 1.80 8.41 -14.85
CA ALA A 238 1.17 7.09 -14.93
C ALA A 238 0.10 6.91 -13.84
N TYR A 239 0.37 7.31 -12.60
CA TYR A 239 -0.60 7.26 -11.49
C TYR A 239 -1.80 8.18 -11.75
N LEU A 240 -1.58 9.42 -12.18
CA LEU A 240 -2.66 10.34 -12.52
C LEU A 240 -3.56 9.75 -13.61
N LYS A 241 -2.98 9.18 -14.67
CA LYS A 241 -3.73 8.55 -15.75
C LYS A 241 -4.56 7.34 -15.28
N THR A 242 -4.00 6.54 -14.36
CA THR A 242 -4.62 5.29 -13.90
C THR A 242 -5.69 5.55 -12.83
N TYR A 243 -5.41 6.42 -11.85
CA TYR A 243 -6.25 6.53 -10.66
C TYR A 243 -7.26 7.67 -10.72
N VAL A 244 -6.96 8.80 -11.36
CA VAL A 244 -7.90 9.93 -11.45
C VAL A 244 -9.31 9.53 -11.96
N PRO A 245 -9.44 8.63 -12.95
CA PRO A 245 -10.75 8.22 -13.43
C PRO A 245 -11.64 7.46 -12.43
N ILE A 246 -11.04 6.87 -11.38
CA ILE A 246 -11.77 6.10 -10.36
C ILE A 246 -11.96 6.88 -9.05
N LEU A 247 -11.32 8.04 -8.90
CA LEU A 247 -11.49 8.89 -7.74
C LEU A 247 -12.80 9.68 -7.82
N ASP A 248 -13.45 9.83 -6.67
CA ASP A 248 -14.63 10.69 -6.50
C ASP A 248 -14.22 11.97 -5.77
N LYS A 249 -14.55 13.12 -6.37
CA LYS A 249 -14.21 14.44 -5.80
C LYS A 249 -14.72 14.64 -4.36
N ASP A 250 -15.81 13.98 -4.00
CA ASP A 250 -16.38 14.08 -2.65
C ASP A 250 -15.50 13.40 -1.59
N PHE A 251 -14.59 12.50 -2.01
CA PHE A 251 -13.69 11.74 -1.14
C PHE A 251 -12.20 12.10 -1.32
N VAL A 252 -11.94 13.18 -2.05
CA VAL A 252 -10.59 13.73 -2.24
C VAL A 252 -10.58 15.16 -1.72
N ALA A 253 -9.94 15.39 -0.59
CA ALA A 253 -9.78 16.72 -0.01
C ALA A 253 -8.38 17.28 -0.35
N LEU A 254 -8.34 18.55 -0.75
CA LEU A 254 -7.10 19.30 -1.05
C LEU A 254 -7.20 20.67 -0.38
N ALA A 255 -6.23 20.99 0.46
CA ALA A 255 -6.04 22.31 1.02
C ALA A 255 -4.96 23.07 0.24
N VAL A 256 -5.21 24.34 -0.05
CA VAL A 256 -4.27 25.26 -0.71
C VAL A 256 -4.09 26.52 0.11
N ASN A 257 -2.97 27.21 -0.09
CA ASN A 257 -2.70 28.53 0.52
C ASN A 257 -3.30 29.69 -0.33
N ASP A 258 -3.05 30.93 0.07
CA ASP A 258 -3.52 32.14 -0.61
C ASP A 258 -2.89 32.37 -2.00
N LYS A 259 -1.83 31.64 -2.33
CA LYS A 259 -1.21 31.61 -3.67
C LYS A 259 -1.73 30.48 -4.56
N ASP A 260 -2.74 29.71 -4.06
CA ASP A 260 -3.28 28.56 -4.76
C ASP A 260 -2.29 27.36 -4.87
N GLU A 261 -1.32 27.28 -3.96
CA GLU A 261 -0.35 26.18 -3.88
C GLU A 261 -0.86 25.09 -2.92
N PRO A 262 -0.77 23.79 -3.28
CA PRO A 262 -1.14 22.68 -2.40
C PRO A 262 -0.33 22.67 -1.09
N VAL A 263 -1.02 22.54 0.05
CA VAL A 263 -0.41 22.47 1.37
C VAL A 263 -0.81 21.23 2.16
N GLY A 264 -1.86 20.52 1.73
CA GLY A 264 -2.28 19.27 2.32
C GLY A 264 -3.33 18.56 1.49
N PHE A 265 -3.32 17.24 1.52
CA PHE A 265 -4.30 16.40 0.80
C PHE A 265 -4.70 15.19 1.63
N LEU A 266 -5.89 14.66 1.33
CA LEU A 266 -6.41 13.40 1.87
C LEU A 266 -7.20 12.70 0.75
N PHE A 267 -6.79 11.49 0.38
CA PHE A 267 -7.43 10.69 -0.65
C PHE A 267 -8.07 9.46 -0.03
N CYS A 268 -9.37 9.31 -0.29
CA CYS A 268 -10.13 8.12 0.06
C CYS A 268 -10.87 7.60 -1.17
N VAL A 269 -11.16 6.31 -1.16
CA VAL A 269 -11.99 5.65 -2.19
C VAL A 269 -13.05 4.79 -1.52
N PRO A 270 -14.22 4.58 -2.15
CA PRO A 270 -15.14 3.55 -1.71
C PRO A 270 -14.44 2.19 -1.68
N SER A 271 -14.65 1.40 -0.61
CA SER A 271 -13.98 0.10 -0.48
C SER A 271 -14.28 -0.81 -1.67
N LEU A 272 -13.24 -1.25 -2.34
CA LEU A 272 -13.32 -2.14 -3.49
C LEU A 272 -13.15 -3.61 -3.13
N SER A 273 -12.80 -3.93 -1.88
CA SER A 273 -12.42 -5.27 -1.43
C SER A 273 -13.44 -6.35 -1.79
N LYS A 274 -14.72 -6.12 -1.49
CA LYS A 274 -15.81 -7.07 -1.82
C LYS A 274 -15.97 -7.24 -3.35
N ALA A 275 -15.84 -6.16 -4.11
CA ALA A 275 -15.99 -6.17 -5.56
C ALA A 275 -14.84 -6.89 -6.27
N VAL A 276 -13.60 -6.61 -5.84
CA VAL A 276 -12.38 -7.26 -6.33
C VAL A 276 -12.40 -8.75 -6.00
N LYS A 277 -12.75 -9.11 -4.76
CA LYS A 277 -12.89 -10.51 -4.35
C LYS A 277 -13.91 -11.25 -5.20
N LYS A 278 -15.10 -10.69 -5.42
CA LYS A 278 -16.16 -11.28 -6.24
C LYS A 278 -15.74 -11.57 -7.68
N SER A 279 -14.82 -10.77 -8.22
CA SER A 279 -14.28 -10.93 -9.57
C SER A 279 -12.96 -11.70 -9.63
N ASN A 280 -12.48 -12.25 -8.50
CA ASN A 280 -11.18 -12.91 -8.37
C ASN A 280 -10.03 -12.05 -8.94
N GLY A 281 -10.07 -10.72 -8.71
CA GLY A 281 -9.08 -9.79 -9.22
C GLY A 281 -9.16 -9.51 -10.72
N ARG A 282 -10.15 -10.04 -11.45
CA ARG A 282 -10.28 -9.87 -12.90
C ARG A 282 -11.31 -8.83 -13.25
N LEU A 283 -10.91 -7.79 -14.00
CA LEU A 283 -11.84 -6.76 -14.46
C LEU A 283 -12.68 -7.23 -15.66
N PHE A 284 -12.11 -8.02 -16.55
CA PHE A 284 -12.78 -8.49 -17.77
C PHE A 284 -13.13 -9.98 -17.69
N PRO A 285 -14.26 -10.42 -18.31
CA PRO A 285 -15.21 -9.62 -19.08
C PRO A 285 -16.23 -8.85 -18.25
N PHE A 286 -16.54 -9.19 -16.98
CA PHE A 286 -17.65 -8.61 -16.22
C PHE A 286 -17.26 -8.07 -14.83
N GLY A 287 -16.00 -8.24 -14.38
CA GLY A 287 -15.54 -7.81 -13.06
C GLY A 287 -15.63 -6.29 -12.87
N PHE A 288 -15.38 -5.51 -13.93
CA PHE A 288 -15.50 -4.05 -13.89
C PHE A 288 -16.89 -3.56 -13.46
N ILE A 289 -17.96 -4.33 -13.74
CA ILE A 289 -19.33 -3.98 -13.32
C ILE A 289 -19.44 -3.97 -11.78
N ASN A 290 -18.77 -4.93 -11.11
CA ASN A 290 -18.75 -4.98 -9.64
C ASN A 290 -18.01 -3.77 -9.07
N ILE A 291 -16.90 -3.37 -9.68
CA ILE A 291 -16.12 -2.19 -9.29
C ILE A 291 -16.96 -0.91 -9.46
N LEU A 292 -17.59 -0.71 -10.64
CA LEU A 292 -18.43 0.47 -10.88
C LEU A 292 -19.61 0.55 -9.90
N LYS A 293 -20.19 -0.60 -9.52
CA LYS A 293 -21.25 -0.63 -8.49
C LYS A 293 -20.70 -0.24 -7.12
N ALA A 294 -19.54 -0.74 -6.73
CA ALA A 294 -18.90 -0.41 -5.46
C ALA A 294 -18.51 1.06 -5.37
N LEU A 295 -18.03 1.66 -6.46
CA LEU A 295 -17.73 3.09 -6.53
C LEU A 295 -18.97 3.97 -6.37
N LYS A 296 -20.14 3.52 -6.90
CA LYS A 296 -21.38 4.31 -6.83
C LYS A 296 -22.15 4.14 -5.52
N LYS A 297 -22.12 2.95 -4.92
CA LYS A 297 -22.89 2.63 -3.71
C LYS A 297 -22.01 1.82 -2.76
N ASN A 298 -21.63 2.46 -1.68
CA ASN A 298 -20.81 1.88 -0.62
C ASN A 298 -21.19 2.52 0.71
N ASP A 299 -20.90 1.87 1.81
CA ASP A 299 -21.03 2.38 3.17
C ASP A 299 -19.68 2.56 3.87
N THR A 300 -18.61 2.18 3.18
CA THR A 300 -17.25 2.12 3.72
C THR A 300 -16.27 2.76 2.74
N LEU A 301 -15.42 3.66 3.24
CA LEU A 301 -14.25 4.17 2.50
C LEU A 301 -12.97 3.45 2.95
N GLU A 302 -11.99 3.40 2.08
CA GLU A 302 -10.59 3.12 2.38
C GLU A 302 -9.78 4.41 2.19
N ALA A 303 -9.13 4.88 3.25
CA ALA A 303 -8.18 5.98 3.14
C ALA A 303 -6.91 5.46 2.47
N LEU A 304 -6.49 6.11 1.40
CA LEU A 304 -5.32 5.71 0.63
C LEU A 304 -4.07 6.40 1.16
N ILE A 305 -4.13 7.74 1.25
CA ILE A 305 -2.97 8.54 1.57
C ILE A 305 -3.40 9.92 2.08
N MET A 306 -2.63 10.45 3.03
CA MET A 306 -2.75 11.83 3.53
C MET A 306 -1.36 12.41 3.70
N GLY A 307 -1.17 13.63 3.21
CA GLY A 307 0.08 14.37 3.36
C GLY A 307 -0.18 15.83 3.68
N VAL A 308 0.75 16.43 4.41
CA VAL A 308 0.77 17.87 4.72
C VAL A 308 2.19 18.36 4.57
N MET A 309 2.37 19.47 3.86
CA MET A 309 3.67 20.11 3.68
C MET A 309 4.35 20.34 5.03
N PRO A 310 5.67 20.12 5.15
CA PRO A 310 6.40 20.27 6.42
C PRO A 310 6.10 21.60 7.14
N ASP A 311 6.09 22.71 6.39
CA ASP A 311 5.84 24.06 6.93
C ASP A 311 4.40 24.24 7.47
N TYR A 312 3.47 23.37 7.09
CA TYR A 312 2.06 23.43 7.47
C TYR A 312 1.63 22.33 8.45
N GLN A 313 2.53 21.44 8.87
CA GLN A 313 2.18 20.29 9.72
C GLN A 313 1.55 20.65 11.07
N GLN A 314 1.84 21.84 11.62
CA GLN A 314 1.28 22.30 12.89
C GLN A 314 0.17 23.35 12.71
N CYS A 315 -0.29 23.58 11.49
CA CYS A 315 -1.27 24.62 11.15
C CYS A 315 -2.73 24.11 11.17
N GLY A 316 -2.98 22.88 11.63
CA GLY A 316 -4.35 22.33 11.69
C GLY A 316 -4.93 21.90 10.33
N ILE A 317 -4.11 21.81 9.28
CA ILE A 317 -4.56 21.39 7.94
C ILE A 317 -5.36 20.07 7.96
N PRO A 318 -4.95 19.03 8.72
CA PRO A 318 -5.74 17.79 8.80
C PRO A 318 -7.19 18.02 9.24
N VAL A 319 -7.46 18.99 10.12
CA VAL A 319 -8.82 19.28 10.58
C VAL A 319 -9.71 19.76 9.44
N LEU A 320 -9.18 20.60 8.54
CA LEU A 320 -9.88 21.07 7.33
C LEU A 320 -10.18 19.89 6.37
N LEU A 321 -9.18 19.05 6.13
CA LEU A 321 -9.31 17.88 5.24
C LEU A 321 -10.34 16.88 5.78
N PHE A 322 -10.29 16.59 7.09
CA PHE A 322 -11.24 15.68 7.73
C PHE A 322 -12.65 16.24 7.79
N LYS A 323 -12.83 17.56 8.02
CA LYS A 323 -14.16 18.18 7.95
C LYS A 323 -14.79 17.98 6.58
N TYR A 324 -14.04 18.29 5.51
CA TYR A 324 -14.51 18.12 4.14
C TYR A 324 -14.93 16.65 3.87
N LEU A 325 -14.06 15.70 4.24
CA LEU A 325 -14.35 14.29 4.08
C LEU A 325 -15.58 13.85 4.88
N HIS A 326 -15.66 14.23 6.15
CA HIS A 326 -16.73 13.84 7.07
C HIS A 326 -18.09 14.33 6.59
N GLU A 327 -18.20 15.61 6.20
CA GLU A 327 -19.43 16.18 5.66
C GLU A 327 -19.89 15.45 4.38
N ASN A 328 -18.96 15.07 3.52
CA ASN A 328 -19.28 14.30 2.32
C ASN A 328 -19.62 12.83 2.64
N CYS A 329 -19.01 12.24 3.67
CA CYS A 329 -19.41 10.92 4.17
C CYS A 329 -20.89 10.92 4.62
N ILE A 330 -21.32 11.92 5.40
CA ILE A 330 -22.73 12.04 5.81
C ILE A 330 -23.64 12.15 4.58
N LYS A 331 -23.34 13.04 3.62
CA LYS A 331 -24.12 13.23 2.38
C LYS A 331 -24.26 11.97 1.55
N ARG A 332 -23.21 11.12 1.55
CA ARG A 332 -23.12 9.90 0.74
C ARG A 332 -23.47 8.61 1.52
N ASN A 333 -23.93 8.75 2.78
CA ASN A 333 -24.27 7.65 3.69
C ASN A 333 -23.09 6.67 3.91
N ILE A 334 -21.87 7.19 4.00
CA ILE A 334 -20.69 6.47 4.43
C ILE A 334 -20.65 6.50 5.96
N ASN A 335 -20.53 5.35 6.59
CA ASN A 335 -20.51 5.23 8.05
C ASN A 335 -19.20 4.67 8.62
N ARG A 336 -18.26 4.26 7.74
CA ARG A 336 -16.96 3.70 8.13
C ARG A 336 -15.85 4.17 7.21
N ILE A 337 -14.69 4.45 7.81
CA ILE A 337 -13.45 4.73 7.06
C ILE A 337 -12.38 3.78 7.58
N ILE A 338 -11.90 2.88 6.73
CA ILE A 338 -10.73 2.03 7.01
C ILE A 338 -9.50 2.90 6.75
N MET A 339 -8.72 3.16 7.78
CA MET A 339 -7.51 3.97 7.66
C MET A 339 -6.39 3.20 6.97
N ASN A 340 -5.54 3.91 6.24
CA ASN A 340 -4.31 3.36 5.70
C ASN A 340 -3.41 2.83 6.84
N PRO A 341 -2.58 1.79 6.62
CA PRO A 341 -1.57 1.38 7.59
C PRO A 341 -0.67 2.55 8.00
N GLN A 342 -0.53 2.77 9.30
CA GLN A 342 0.28 3.84 9.88
C GLN A 342 1.37 3.24 10.74
N LEU A 343 2.61 3.72 10.61
CA LEU A 343 3.70 3.33 11.50
C LEU A 343 3.26 3.42 12.96
N GLU A 344 3.54 2.39 13.75
CA GLU A 344 3.09 2.33 15.15
C GLU A 344 3.62 3.50 16.00
N GLU A 345 4.75 4.07 15.61
CA GLU A 345 5.39 5.21 16.28
C GLU A 345 4.88 6.58 15.78
N ASN A 346 3.98 6.62 14.79
CA ASN A 346 3.44 7.87 14.26
C ASN A 346 2.29 8.42 15.12
N TYR A 347 2.60 8.76 16.38
CA TYR A 347 1.64 9.27 17.35
C TYR A 347 0.98 10.58 16.90
N LYS A 348 1.67 11.39 16.08
CA LYS A 348 1.11 12.65 15.57
C LYS A 348 -0.13 12.40 14.69
N VAL A 349 -0.04 11.45 13.77
CA VAL A 349 -1.18 11.09 12.91
C VAL A 349 -2.26 10.39 13.72
N GLN A 350 -1.89 9.50 14.64
CA GLN A 350 -2.85 8.78 15.48
C GLN A 350 -3.66 9.73 16.38
N SER A 351 -3.07 10.82 16.86
CA SER A 351 -3.76 11.82 17.70
C SER A 351 -4.85 12.60 16.97
N LEU A 352 -4.79 12.69 15.62
CA LEU A 352 -5.81 13.35 14.81
C LEU A 352 -7.20 12.69 14.91
N PHE A 353 -7.24 11.43 15.32
CA PHE A 353 -8.48 10.64 15.39
C PHE A 353 -9.07 10.57 16.80
N GLY A 354 -8.53 11.34 17.75
CA GLY A 354 -8.92 11.26 19.17
C GLY A 354 -10.41 11.52 19.46
N GLU A 355 -11.09 12.29 18.60
CA GLU A 355 -12.53 12.55 18.72
C GLU A 355 -13.40 11.56 17.96
N TYR A 356 -12.81 10.69 17.12
CA TYR A 356 -13.53 9.65 16.44
C TYR A 356 -13.61 8.39 17.29
N LYS A 357 -14.74 7.70 17.22
CA LYS A 357 -14.79 6.32 17.70
C LYS A 357 -13.99 5.45 16.75
N THR A 358 -12.88 4.89 17.27
CA THR A 358 -11.96 4.08 16.50
C THR A 358 -11.97 2.63 16.97
N ILE A 359 -11.92 1.71 16.03
CA ILE A 359 -11.86 0.27 16.28
C ILE A 359 -10.52 -0.25 15.75
N PRO A 360 -9.69 -0.96 16.55
CA PRO A 360 -8.54 -1.68 16.03
C PRO A 360 -8.98 -2.61 14.89
N PHE A 361 -8.19 -2.68 13.83
CA PHE A 361 -8.59 -3.42 12.65
C PHE A 361 -7.55 -4.47 12.24
N MET A 362 -6.35 -4.04 11.85
CA MET A 362 -5.26 -4.92 11.44
C MET A 362 -3.91 -4.36 11.91
N ARG A 363 -2.94 -5.26 12.11
CA ARG A 363 -1.52 -4.92 12.30
C ARG A 363 -0.68 -5.65 11.27
N ARG A 364 0.30 -4.95 10.72
CA ARG A 364 1.23 -5.48 9.73
C ARG A 364 2.64 -5.31 10.23
N ARG A 365 3.53 -6.20 9.80
CA ARG A 365 4.93 -6.21 10.20
C ARG A 365 5.85 -6.43 9.00
N ALA A 366 6.86 -5.58 8.87
CA ALA A 366 8.04 -5.92 8.10
C ALA A 366 9.05 -6.63 8.98
N TYR A 367 9.77 -7.55 8.38
CA TYR A 367 10.80 -8.37 9.00
C TYR A 367 12.16 -8.09 8.39
N LYS A 368 13.22 -8.27 9.16
CA LYS A 368 14.62 -8.15 8.69
C LYS A 368 15.45 -9.33 9.11
N LEU A 369 16.46 -9.64 8.28
CA LEU A 369 17.45 -10.68 8.52
C LEU A 369 18.81 -10.25 7.97
N THR A 370 19.87 -10.33 8.78
CA THR A 370 21.24 -10.13 8.30
C THR A 370 21.67 -11.32 7.44
N ILE A 371 22.12 -11.04 6.23
CA ILE A 371 22.63 -12.04 5.30
C ILE A 371 24.15 -12.08 5.46
N CYS A 372 24.68 -13.07 6.23
CA CYS A 372 26.12 -13.23 6.35
C CYS A 372 26.72 -13.63 5.01
N ASN A 373 27.78 -12.92 4.57
CA ASN A 373 28.64 -13.42 3.49
C ASN A 373 29.45 -14.58 4.04
N ASN A 374 29.38 -15.75 3.40
CA ASN A 374 30.25 -16.91 3.70
C ASN A 374 31.73 -16.68 3.30
N SER A 375 32.19 -15.43 3.20
CA SER A 375 33.55 -15.06 2.77
C SER A 375 34.45 -14.61 3.95
N GLN A 376 34.14 -15.07 5.18
CA GLN A 376 35.08 -14.98 6.33
C GLN A 376 35.02 -16.29 7.11
N GLU A 377 35.62 -17.34 6.57
CA GLU A 377 36.29 -18.42 7.27
C GLU A 377 37.60 -18.72 6.55
#